data_83a91bf4f28940e03d801879251c6bf8
#
_entry.id   83a91bf4f28940e03d801879251c6bf8
#
_cell.length_a   1.000
_cell.length_b   1.000
_cell.length_c   1.000
_cell.angle_alpha   90.00
_cell.angle_beta   90.00
_cell.angle_gamma   90.00
#
_symmetry.space_group_name_H-M   'P 1'
#
loop_
_entity.id
_entity.type
_entity.pdbx_description
1 polymer ?
#
loop_
_entity_poly.entity_id
_entity_poly.type
_entity_poly.pdbx_seq_one_letter_code
_entity_poly.pdbx_strand_id
1 'polypeptide(L)'
;MFGPQILARFLSTPSDPDRYGNSWQYNSRSDRHSKVGCWGVALDLLTQSAVLRDHAQRGSVILGVNHTMRDFETSREKALDLVIAKPARNVGSDAPTFKGLVSAYGIPLDQEQQDALHALPDIKIAGVGAVLVALEAKATMTAHQKARPRLYDELNSSHLCVHGASNQALAIGYVQVNAAKQFKSSVANAFPPGSLPARITPHRQPRDVEGVLSKIAELPRRSGTSGVGFDGLGVTILDFQNDGGAVDVVTERPSPQPGDPFFYDAMIVRMAHEYDSRFHAI
;
A
#
# COMPACT_ATOMS: atom_id res chain seq x y z
N MET A 1 7.79 -12.45 -3.61
CA MET A 1 6.68 -11.70 -2.97
C MET A 1 5.56 -11.47 -3.98
N PHE A 2 4.31 -11.41 -3.53
CA PHE A 2 3.13 -11.37 -4.41
C PHE A 2 2.56 -9.96 -4.61
N GLY A 3 2.73 -9.07 -3.62
CA GLY A 3 2.08 -7.76 -3.60
C GLY A 3 2.21 -6.94 -4.88
N PRO A 4 3.40 -6.71 -5.44
CA PRO A 4 3.58 -5.95 -6.67
C PRO A 4 2.83 -6.54 -7.88
N GLN A 5 2.87 -7.86 -8.07
CA GLN A 5 2.21 -8.56 -9.18
C GLN A 5 0.69 -8.53 -9.04
N ILE A 6 0.18 -8.69 -7.81
CA ILE A 6 -1.26 -8.56 -7.52
C ILE A 6 -1.75 -7.15 -7.86
N LEU A 7 -0.99 -6.12 -7.46
CA LEU A 7 -1.33 -4.73 -7.77
C LEU A 7 -1.33 -4.47 -9.28
N ALA A 8 -0.32 -4.93 -10.01
CA ALA A 8 -0.25 -4.76 -11.46
C ALA A 8 -1.43 -5.44 -12.15
N ARG A 9 -1.75 -6.68 -11.78
CA ARG A 9 -2.90 -7.41 -12.33
C ARG A 9 -4.22 -6.74 -11.97
N PHE A 10 -4.38 -6.23 -10.76
CA PHE A 10 -5.54 -5.45 -10.37
C PHE A 10 -5.72 -4.20 -11.24
N LEU A 11 -4.65 -3.45 -11.46
CA LEU A 11 -4.67 -2.27 -12.33
C LEU A 11 -4.84 -2.62 -13.81
N SER A 12 -4.56 -3.86 -14.25
CA SER A 12 -4.83 -4.29 -15.63
C SER A 12 -6.33 -4.39 -15.93
N THR A 13 -7.19 -4.43 -14.91
CA THR A 13 -8.64 -4.45 -15.07
C THR A 13 -9.20 -3.04 -14.79
N PRO A 14 -9.71 -2.33 -15.82
CA PRO A 14 -10.33 -1.02 -15.61
C PRO A 14 -11.52 -1.09 -14.64
N SER A 15 -11.76 0.01 -13.94
CA SER A 15 -12.92 0.16 -13.06
C SER A 15 -14.24 0.24 -13.88
N ASP A 16 -15.36 0.10 -13.18
CA ASP A 16 -16.65 0.46 -13.74
C ASP A 16 -16.62 1.89 -14.30
N PRO A 17 -17.45 2.15 -15.33
CA PRO A 17 -17.52 3.48 -15.94
C PRO A 17 -17.78 4.59 -14.93
N ASP A 18 -17.05 5.69 -15.04
CA ASP A 18 -17.30 6.90 -14.28
C ASP A 18 -18.58 7.63 -14.79
N ARG A 19 -18.93 8.75 -14.17
CA ARG A 19 -20.11 9.55 -14.59
C ARG A 19 -20.08 10.05 -16.03
N TYR A 20 -18.95 9.97 -16.71
CA TYR A 20 -18.80 10.33 -18.12
C TYR A 20 -18.80 9.11 -19.06
N GLY A 21 -18.82 7.89 -18.49
CA GLY A 21 -18.74 6.65 -19.23
C GLY A 21 -17.30 6.16 -19.52
N ASN A 22 -16.29 6.75 -18.89
CA ASN A 22 -14.91 6.28 -19.02
C ASN A 22 -14.57 5.24 -17.94
N SER A 23 -13.90 4.17 -18.35
CA SER A 23 -13.31 3.19 -17.43
C SER A 23 -11.82 3.44 -17.27
N TRP A 24 -11.33 3.39 -16.03
CA TRP A 24 -9.96 3.75 -15.68
C TRP A 24 -9.26 2.62 -14.93
N GLN A 25 -8.05 2.28 -15.31
CA GLN A 25 -7.17 1.40 -14.56
C GLN A 25 -6.75 2.06 -13.24
N TYR A 26 -6.44 3.35 -13.31
CA TYR A 26 -6.10 4.19 -12.15
C TYR A 26 -6.91 5.49 -12.19
N ASN A 27 -7.47 5.84 -11.05
CA ASN A 27 -8.11 7.13 -10.83
C ASN A 27 -7.57 7.75 -9.53
N SER A 28 -6.96 8.93 -9.61
CA SER A 28 -6.35 9.62 -8.47
C SER A 28 -7.34 10.05 -7.37
N ARG A 29 -8.65 9.96 -7.63
CA ARG A 29 -9.72 10.21 -6.66
C ARG A 29 -10.24 8.93 -6.00
N SER A 30 -9.72 7.78 -6.37
CA SER A 30 -10.08 6.47 -5.81
C SER A 30 -8.96 5.97 -4.91
N ASP A 31 -9.31 5.30 -3.82
CA ASP A 31 -8.39 4.64 -2.91
C ASP A 31 -8.20 3.13 -3.23
N ARG A 32 -8.78 2.63 -4.33
CA ARG A 32 -8.74 1.21 -4.68
C ARG A 32 -7.33 0.65 -4.78
N HIS A 33 -6.42 1.38 -5.42
CA HIS A 33 -5.03 0.97 -5.60
C HIS A 33 -4.25 0.95 -4.28
N SER A 34 -4.50 1.87 -3.34
CA SER A 34 -3.86 1.86 -2.03
C SER A 34 -4.38 0.71 -1.17
N LYS A 35 -5.69 0.45 -1.19
CA LYS A 35 -6.29 -0.70 -0.49
C LYS A 35 -5.71 -2.04 -0.97
N VAL A 36 -5.63 -2.24 -2.29
CA VAL A 36 -5.05 -3.46 -2.86
C VAL A 36 -3.55 -3.55 -2.60
N GLY A 37 -2.83 -2.43 -2.71
CA GLY A 37 -1.41 -2.36 -2.37
C GLY A 37 -1.14 -2.75 -0.91
N CYS A 38 -1.89 -2.17 0.05
CA CYS A 38 -1.76 -2.53 1.47
C CYS A 38 -2.21 -3.97 1.75
N TRP A 39 -3.23 -4.47 1.06
CA TRP A 39 -3.63 -5.87 1.15
C TRP A 39 -2.50 -6.81 0.69
N GLY A 40 -1.84 -6.50 -0.44
CA GLY A 40 -0.68 -7.25 -0.94
C GLY A 40 0.50 -7.25 0.03
N VAL A 41 0.82 -6.09 0.64
CA VAL A 41 1.83 -6.00 1.71
C VAL A 41 1.45 -6.87 2.90
N ALA A 42 0.19 -6.87 3.34
CA ALA A 42 -0.27 -7.69 4.45
C ALA A 42 -0.20 -9.19 4.13
N LEU A 43 -0.53 -9.60 2.89
CA LEU A 43 -0.38 -10.98 2.42
C LEU A 43 1.09 -11.44 2.51
N ASP A 44 2.01 -10.62 1.98
CA ASP A 44 3.42 -10.94 2.01
C ASP A 44 4.00 -10.97 3.43
N LEU A 45 3.55 -10.08 4.34
CA LEU A 45 3.92 -10.11 5.75
C LEU A 45 3.43 -11.39 6.45
N LEU A 46 2.17 -11.79 6.22
CA LEU A 46 1.62 -13.05 6.74
C LEU A 46 2.38 -14.25 6.22
N THR A 47 2.81 -14.22 4.96
CA THR A 47 3.60 -15.30 4.37
C THR A 47 4.99 -15.41 5.01
N GLN A 48 5.61 -14.28 5.38
CA GLN A 48 6.98 -14.25 5.90
C GLN A 48 7.07 -14.39 7.44
N SER A 49 6.13 -13.80 8.20
CA SER A 49 6.17 -13.80 9.66
C SER A 49 5.48 -15.03 10.28
N ALA A 50 6.24 -15.90 10.94
CA ALA A 50 5.69 -17.04 11.66
C ALA A 50 4.88 -16.61 12.90
N VAL A 51 5.34 -15.60 13.61
CA VAL A 51 4.66 -15.05 14.80
C VAL A 51 3.34 -14.41 14.41
N LEU A 52 3.29 -13.66 13.29
CA LEU A 52 2.05 -13.05 12.82
C LEU A 52 1.02 -14.11 12.42
N ARG A 53 1.46 -15.20 11.76
CA ARG A 53 0.57 -16.33 11.46
C ARG A 53 0.00 -16.98 12.73
N ASP A 54 0.84 -17.20 13.73
CA ASP A 54 0.41 -17.77 15.01
C ASP A 54 -0.60 -16.86 15.73
N HIS A 55 -0.35 -15.55 15.75
CA HIS A 55 -1.29 -14.57 16.29
C HIS A 55 -2.62 -14.55 15.54
N ALA A 56 -2.58 -14.63 14.21
CA ALA A 56 -3.78 -14.73 13.38
C ALA A 56 -4.57 -16.02 13.68
N GLN A 57 -3.86 -17.17 13.78
CA GLN A 57 -4.47 -18.47 14.09
C GLN A 57 -5.16 -18.47 15.47
N ARG A 58 -4.57 -17.82 16.47
CA ARG A 58 -5.14 -17.69 17.83
C ARG A 58 -6.22 -16.59 17.93
N GLY A 59 -6.41 -15.78 16.88
CA GLY A 59 -7.30 -14.61 16.92
C GLY A 59 -6.80 -13.48 17.83
N SER A 60 -5.50 -13.46 18.16
CA SER A 60 -4.90 -12.39 18.97
C SER A 60 -4.76 -11.08 18.20
N VAL A 61 -4.84 -11.13 16.88
CA VAL A 61 -4.77 -9.95 15.99
C VAL A 61 -5.98 -9.86 15.07
N ILE A 62 -6.29 -8.62 14.70
CA ILE A 62 -7.34 -8.24 13.75
C ILE A 62 -6.79 -7.25 12.72
N LEU A 63 -7.56 -7.01 11.67
CA LEU A 63 -7.33 -5.91 10.73
C LEU A 63 -8.28 -4.74 11.02
N GLY A 64 -7.75 -3.54 10.91
CA GLY A 64 -8.51 -2.30 10.78
C GLY A 64 -8.30 -1.72 9.38
N VAL A 65 -9.38 -1.41 8.68
CA VAL A 65 -9.35 -0.77 7.35
C VAL A 65 -9.77 0.69 7.51
N ASN A 66 -9.06 1.62 6.87
CA ASN A 66 -9.27 3.06 7.00
C ASN A 66 -9.29 3.50 8.48
N HIS A 67 -8.38 2.95 9.28
CA HIS A 67 -8.35 3.22 10.71
C HIS A 67 -7.72 4.58 11.00
N THR A 68 -8.47 5.46 11.69
CA THR A 68 -7.93 6.76 12.11
C THR A 68 -7.08 6.60 13.37
N MET A 69 -5.80 6.94 13.26
CA MET A 69 -4.90 7.11 14.40
C MET A 69 -4.78 8.57 14.77
N ARG A 70 -4.63 8.82 16.06
CA ARG A 70 -4.41 10.16 16.61
C ARG A 70 -3.06 10.23 17.30
N ASP A 71 -2.27 11.21 16.93
CA ASP A 71 -1.08 11.62 17.66
C ASP A 71 -1.51 12.39 18.92
N PHE A 72 -1.22 11.86 20.10
CA PHE A 72 -1.64 12.46 21.36
C PHE A 72 -0.84 13.72 21.71
N GLU A 73 0.37 13.90 21.18
CA GLU A 73 1.19 15.09 21.42
C GLU A 73 0.71 16.29 20.62
N THR A 74 0.42 16.10 19.34
CA THR A 74 0.06 17.20 18.43
C THR A 74 -1.43 17.26 18.10
N SER A 75 -2.22 16.30 18.58
CA SER A 75 -3.65 16.13 18.25
C SER A 75 -3.94 15.95 16.75
N ARG A 76 -2.95 15.58 15.96
CA ARG A 76 -3.13 15.25 14.53
C ARG A 76 -3.85 13.92 14.39
N GLU A 77 -4.69 13.84 13.39
CA GLU A 77 -5.37 12.61 13.02
C GLU A 77 -4.99 12.19 11.60
N LYS A 78 -4.82 10.90 11.39
CA LYS A 78 -4.52 10.32 10.09
C LYS A 78 -5.30 9.02 9.93
N ALA A 79 -6.11 8.94 8.86
CA ALA A 79 -6.67 7.67 8.43
C ALA A 79 -5.58 6.89 7.69
N LEU A 80 -5.30 5.68 8.15
CA LEU A 80 -4.35 4.74 7.56
C LEU A 80 -5.10 3.70 6.74
N ASP A 81 -4.54 3.30 5.61
CA ASP A 81 -5.21 2.39 4.67
C ASP A 81 -5.51 1.03 5.32
N LEU A 82 -4.55 0.48 6.08
CA LEU A 82 -4.72 -0.80 6.77
C LEU A 82 -3.83 -0.87 8.02
N VAL A 83 -4.36 -1.45 9.09
CA VAL A 83 -3.57 -1.74 10.30
C VAL A 83 -3.76 -3.20 10.74
N ILE A 84 -2.71 -3.78 11.32
CA ILE A 84 -2.77 -5.03 12.09
C ILE A 84 -2.73 -4.63 13.56
N ALA A 85 -3.68 -5.10 14.35
CA ALA A 85 -3.87 -4.60 15.70
C ALA A 85 -4.40 -5.69 16.66
N LYS A 86 -4.25 -5.47 17.96
CA LYS A 86 -5.05 -6.21 18.95
C LYS A 86 -6.50 -5.74 18.86
N PRO A 87 -7.48 -6.64 19.04
CA PRO A 87 -8.88 -6.25 19.04
C PRO A 87 -9.22 -5.37 20.26
N ALA A 88 -10.13 -4.39 20.07
CA ALA A 88 -10.63 -3.56 21.16
C ALA A 88 -11.59 -4.33 22.09
N ARG A 89 -12.23 -5.39 21.57
CA ARG A 89 -13.19 -6.25 22.27
C ARG A 89 -13.30 -7.59 21.55
N ASN A 90 -14.07 -8.52 22.12
CA ASN A 90 -14.33 -9.81 21.46
C ASN A 90 -14.91 -9.60 20.06
N VAL A 91 -14.39 -10.38 19.10
CA VAL A 91 -14.75 -10.30 17.68
C VAL A 91 -15.80 -11.36 17.36
N GLY A 92 -16.93 -10.95 16.77
CA GLY A 92 -17.99 -11.85 16.35
C GLY A 92 -17.54 -12.88 15.30
N SER A 93 -18.24 -14.01 15.21
CA SER A 93 -17.96 -15.07 14.26
C SER A 93 -18.11 -14.64 12.79
N ASP A 94 -19.08 -13.78 12.54
CA ASP A 94 -19.56 -13.28 11.25
C ASP A 94 -18.84 -12.00 10.77
N ALA A 95 -17.80 -11.55 11.50
CA ALA A 95 -17.02 -10.39 11.08
C ALA A 95 -16.36 -10.60 9.69
N PRO A 96 -16.29 -9.55 8.85
CA PRO A 96 -15.54 -9.62 7.59
C PRO A 96 -14.09 -10.06 7.83
N THR A 97 -13.45 -10.62 6.80
CA THR A 97 -12.12 -11.21 6.96
C THR A 97 -11.13 -10.71 5.91
N PHE A 98 -9.83 -10.92 6.17
CA PHE A 98 -8.77 -10.63 5.22
C PHE A 98 -8.96 -11.36 3.88
N LYS A 99 -9.31 -12.66 3.93
CA LYS A 99 -9.62 -13.44 2.73
C LYS A 99 -10.86 -12.90 2.02
N GLY A 100 -11.87 -12.47 2.76
CA GLY A 100 -13.09 -11.85 2.23
C GLY A 100 -12.86 -10.55 1.47
N LEU A 101 -11.77 -9.81 1.77
CA LEU A 101 -11.40 -8.60 1.04
C LEU A 101 -11.05 -8.87 -0.43
N VAL A 102 -10.63 -10.09 -0.79
CA VAL A 102 -10.38 -10.47 -2.19
C VAL A 102 -11.61 -10.23 -3.04
N SER A 103 -12.76 -10.74 -2.60
CA SER A 103 -14.04 -10.51 -3.29
C SER A 103 -14.50 -9.06 -3.16
N ALA A 104 -14.41 -8.47 -1.95
CA ALA A 104 -14.89 -7.11 -1.70
C ALA A 104 -14.15 -6.04 -2.50
N TYR A 105 -12.86 -6.24 -2.77
CA TYR A 105 -12.03 -5.30 -3.56
C TYR A 105 -11.89 -5.72 -5.03
N GLY A 106 -12.36 -6.93 -5.40
CA GLY A 106 -12.17 -7.49 -6.73
C GLY A 106 -10.70 -7.76 -7.05
N ILE A 107 -9.95 -8.34 -6.10
CA ILE A 107 -8.51 -8.62 -6.26
C ILE A 107 -8.32 -9.87 -7.14
N PRO A 108 -7.69 -9.75 -8.32
CA PRO A 108 -7.44 -10.90 -9.18
C PRO A 108 -6.20 -11.65 -8.70
N LEU A 109 -6.39 -12.89 -8.24
CA LEU A 109 -5.32 -13.79 -7.82
C LEU A 109 -5.12 -14.89 -8.85
N ASP A 110 -3.85 -15.24 -9.16
CA ASP A 110 -3.53 -16.48 -9.86
C ASP A 110 -3.58 -17.69 -8.92
N GLN A 111 -3.35 -18.90 -9.48
CA GLN A 111 -3.45 -20.13 -8.70
C GLN A 111 -2.44 -20.20 -7.55
N GLU A 112 -1.18 -19.79 -7.78
CA GLU A 112 -0.15 -19.78 -6.74
C GLU A 112 -0.51 -18.84 -5.59
N GLN A 113 -1.03 -17.65 -5.90
CA GLN A 113 -1.48 -16.67 -4.91
C GLN A 113 -2.72 -17.15 -4.15
N GLN A 114 -3.65 -17.83 -4.83
CA GLN A 114 -4.81 -18.43 -4.18
C GLN A 114 -4.38 -19.54 -3.21
N ASP A 115 -3.49 -20.42 -3.63
CA ASP A 115 -2.98 -21.51 -2.81
C ASP A 115 -2.24 -20.96 -1.58
N ALA A 116 -1.38 -19.96 -1.78
CA ALA A 116 -0.70 -19.27 -0.68
C ALA A 116 -1.70 -18.64 0.31
N LEU A 117 -2.72 -17.93 -0.20
CA LEU A 117 -3.75 -17.33 0.65
C LEU A 117 -4.56 -18.39 1.40
N HIS A 118 -4.90 -19.51 0.76
CA HIS A 118 -5.65 -20.60 1.41
C HIS A 118 -4.86 -21.24 2.56
N ALA A 119 -3.54 -21.38 2.41
CA ALA A 119 -2.68 -21.95 3.44
C ALA A 119 -2.50 -21.03 4.67
N LEU A 120 -2.80 -19.74 4.57
CA LEU A 120 -2.67 -18.80 5.67
C LEU A 120 -3.90 -18.86 6.61
N PRO A 121 -3.74 -18.56 7.91
CA PRO A 121 -4.87 -18.31 8.78
C PRO A 121 -5.63 -17.06 8.31
N ASP A 122 -6.94 -17.02 8.55
CA ASP A 122 -7.74 -15.85 8.21
C ASP A 122 -7.76 -14.85 9.38
N ILE A 123 -7.70 -13.56 9.07
CA ILE A 123 -7.73 -12.48 10.07
C ILE A 123 -9.06 -11.74 9.95
N LYS A 124 -9.75 -11.54 11.07
CA LYS A 124 -11.00 -10.81 11.10
C LYS A 124 -10.78 -9.29 11.04
N ILE A 125 -11.72 -8.59 10.41
CA ILE A 125 -11.76 -7.12 10.40
C ILE A 125 -12.68 -6.69 11.54
N ALA A 126 -12.14 -5.90 12.46
CA ALA A 126 -12.87 -5.52 13.67
C ALA A 126 -12.41 -4.18 14.25
N GLY A 127 -13.00 -3.78 15.36
CA GLY A 127 -12.61 -2.57 16.10
C GLY A 127 -11.19 -2.68 16.65
N VAL A 128 -10.37 -1.69 16.34
CA VAL A 128 -8.94 -1.62 16.68
C VAL A 128 -8.76 -1.23 18.15
N GLY A 129 -8.01 -2.03 18.90
CA GLY A 129 -7.55 -1.73 20.26
C GLY A 129 -6.16 -1.11 20.26
N ALA A 130 -5.11 -1.91 20.08
CA ALA A 130 -3.73 -1.43 20.01
C ALA A 130 -3.09 -1.80 18.67
N VAL A 131 -2.64 -0.80 17.92
CA VAL A 131 -2.00 -0.99 16.61
C VAL A 131 -0.59 -1.58 16.80
N LEU A 132 -0.29 -2.63 16.04
CA LEU A 132 1.00 -3.29 15.98
C LEU A 132 1.73 -2.97 14.67
N VAL A 133 1.00 -2.94 13.56
CA VAL A 133 1.52 -2.56 12.24
C VAL A 133 0.55 -1.58 11.61
N ALA A 134 1.07 -0.50 11.05
CA ALA A 134 0.31 0.50 10.30
C ALA A 134 0.86 0.59 8.88
N LEU A 135 -0.01 0.39 7.89
CA LEU A 135 0.31 0.43 6.45
C LEU A 135 -0.32 1.67 5.82
N GLU A 136 0.48 2.41 5.08
CA GLU A 136 0.04 3.55 4.28
C GLU A 136 0.59 3.41 2.86
N ALA A 137 -0.27 3.38 1.86
CA ALA A 137 0.11 3.32 0.46
C ALA A 137 -0.13 4.66 -0.24
N LYS A 138 0.81 5.07 -1.07
CA LYS A 138 0.71 6.28 -1.90
C LYS A 138 1.13 6.00 -3.33
N ALA A 139 0.46 6.67 -4.27
CA ALA A 139 0.73 6.51 -5.68
C ALA A 139 1.12 7.83 -6.35
N THR A 140 2.11 7.76 -7.24
CA THR A 140 2.51 8.82 -8.14
C THR A 140 2.48 8.29 -9.57
N MET A 141 1.31 8.34 -10.22
CA MET A 141 1.10 7.75 -11.55
C MET A 141 1.26 8.77 -12.68
N THR A 142 1.11 10.07 -12.38
CA THR A 142 1.30 11.15 -13.35
C THR A 142 1.63 12.44 -12.61
N ALA A 143 2.04 13.48 -13.37
CA ALA A 143 2.43 14.79 -12.81
C ALA A 143 3.47 14.68 -11.69
N HIS A 144 4.44 13.79 -11.83
CA HIS A 144 5.41 13.38 -10.81
C HIS A 144 6.02 14.57 -10.06
N GLN A 145 6.46 15.63 -10.76
CA GLN A 145 7.07 16.79 -10.12
C GLN A 145 6.12 17.54 -9.17
N LYS A 146 4.85 17.67 -9.56
CA LYS A 146 3.84 18.35 -8.74
C LYS A 146 3.41 17.46 -7.57
N ALA A 147 3.46 16.14 -7.73
CA ALA A 147 3.05 15.19 -6.70
C ALA A 147 4.08 15.04 -5.58
N ARG A 148 5.38 15.26 -5.83
CA ARG A 148 6.48 15.02 -4.87
C ARG A 148 6.30 15.70 -3.51
N PRO A 149 6.02 17.01 -3.40
CA PRO A 149 5.84 17.65 -2.09
C PRO A 149 4.69 17.03 -1.30
N ARG A 150 3.54 16.84 -1.95
CA ARG A 150 2.37 16.24 -1.32
C ARG A 150 2.63 14.79 -0.88
N LEU A 151 3.30 14.00 -1.71
CA LEU A 151 3.70 12.62 -1.38
C LEU A 151 4.54 12.58 -0.10
N TYR A 152 5.55 13.48 -0.02
CA TYR A 152 6.39 13.62 1.16
C TYR A 152 5.58 13.99 2.41
N ASP A 153 4.76 15.04 2.32
CA ASP A 153 4.00 15.56 3.46
C ASP A 153 2.98 14.53 3.98
N GLU A 154 2.30 13.83 3.09
CA GLU A 154 1.32 12.80 3.45
C GLU A 154 1.99 11.60 4.12
N LEU A 155 3.12 11.10 3.60
CA LEU A 155 3.87 10.01 4.20
C LEU A 155 4.50 10.44 5.54
N ASN A 156 5.12 11.62 5.59
CA ASN A 156 5.71 12.14 6.82
C ASN A 156 4.65 12.28 7.93
N SER A 157 3.47 12.77 7.60
CA SER A 157 2.35 12.84 8.55
C SER A 157 1.92 11.46 9.05
N SER A 158 1.97 10.42 8.21
CA SER A 158 1.51 9.08 8.58
C SER A 158 2.37 8.46 9.68
N HIS A 159 3.69 8.39 9.51
CA HIS A 159 4.55 7.81 10.54
C HIS A 159 4.58 8.63 11.84
N LEU A 160 4.44 9.96 11.75
CA LEU A 160 4.34 10.83 12.93
C LEU A 160 3.09 10.48 13.75
N CYS A 161 1.92 10.31 13.10
CA CYS A 161 0.70 9.91 13.81
C CYS A 161 0.80 8.50 14.40
N VAL A 162 1.44 7.56 13.68
CA VAL A 162 1.65 6.19 14.20
C VAL A 162 2.48 6.22 15.46
N HIS A 163 3.63 6.89 15.44
CA HIS A 163 4.56 6.87 16.58
C HIS A 163 4.16 7.81 17.70
N GLY A 164 3.42 8.89 17.42
CA GLY A 164 2.78 9.72 18.43
C GLY A 164 1.66 8.99 19.19
N ALA A 165 1.05 7.97 18.56
CA ALA A 165 0.08 7.10 19.24
C ALA A 165 0.74 5.87 19.90
N SER A 166 1.76 5.28 19.28
CA SER A 166 2.44 4.08 19.78
C SER A 166 3.86 3.96 19.21
N ASN A 167 4.87 4.17 20.04
CA ASN A 167 6.27 3.98 19.65
C ASN A 167 6.62 2.52 19.31
N GLN A 168 5.83 1.55 19.78
CA GLN A 168 6.05 0.12 19.51
C GLN A 168 5.52 -0.30 18.14
N ALA A 169 4.52 0.40 17.60
CA ALA A 169 3.94 0.06 16.32
C ALA A 169 4.96 0.17 15.17
N LEU A 170 4.87 -0.75 14.21
CA LEU A 170 5.63 -0.68 12.97
C LEU A 170 4.90 0.23 11.97
N ALA A 171 5.55 1.29 11.52
CA ALA A 171 5.05 2.16 10.46
C ALA A 171 5.66 1.74 9.12
N ILE A 172 4.83 1.29 8.19
CA ILE A 172 5.24 0.83 6.86
C ILE A 172 4.62 1.74 5.80
N GLY A 173 5.46 2.36 4.97
CA GLY A 173 5.06 3.10 3.79
C GLY A 173 5.24 2.26 2.52
N TYR A 174 4.25 2.28 1.63
CA TYR A 174 4.31 1.63 0.35
C TYR A 174 4.04 2.62 -0.78
N VAL A 175 5.01 2.81 -1.67
CA VAL A 175 4.90 3.81 -2.74
C VAL A 175 4.86 3.14 -4.11
N GLN A 176 3.89 3.55 -4.90
CA GLN A 176 3.64 3.07 -6.26
C GLN A 176 3.96 4.20 -7.24
N VAL A 177 4.88 3.97 -8.18
CA VAL A 177 5.32 5.00 -9.12
C VAL A 177 5.20 4.50 -10.56
N ASN A 178 4.67 5.33 -11.45
CA ASN A 178 4.54 4.97 -12.86
C ASN A 178 5.74 5.43 -13.69
N ALA A 179 6.32 4.51 -14.46
CA ALA A 179 7.45 4.74 -15.36
C ALA A 179 7.05 4.91 -16.84
N ALA A 180 5.76 4.84 -17.19
CA ALA A 180 5.31 5.03 -18.56
C ALA A 180 5.76 6.39 -19.13
N LYS A 181 6.10 6.44 -20.40
CA LYS A 181 6.50 7.69 -21.10
C LYS A 181 5.34 8.67 -21.29
N GLN A 182 4.11 8.19 -21.17
CA GLN A 182 2.89 8.99 -21.30
C GLN A 182 1.77 8.40 -20.45
N PHE A 183 0.79 9.23 -20.10
CA PHE A 183 -0.31 8.81 -19.23
C PHE A 183 -1.62 9.53 -19.57
N LYS A 184 -2.72 8.77 -19.65
CA LYS A 184 -4.08 9.27 -19.83
C LYS A 184 -4.72 9.52 -18.46
N SER A 185 -4.62 10.75 -17.96
CA SER A 185 -5.18 11.09 -16.63
C SER A 185 -6.70 11.15 -16.66
N SER A 186 -7.35 10.48 -15.70
CA SER A 186 -8.80 10.53 -15.50
C SER A 186 -9.31 11.96 -15.23
N VAL A 187 -8.51 12.78 -14.53
CA VAL A 187 -8.85 14.18 -14.23
C VAL A 187 -8.81 15.06 -15.46
N ALA A 188 -7.79 14.88 -16.32
CA ALA A 188 -7.67 15.65 -17.56
C ALA A 188 -8.68 15.25 -18.63
N ASN A 189 -9.23 14.03 -18.55
CA ASN A 189 -10.18 13.44 -19.50
C ASN A 189 -11.58 13.26 -18.87
N ALA A 190 -12.00 14.16 -18.02
CA ALA A 190 -13.32 14.17 -17.38
C ALA A 190 -14.42 14.64 -18.33
N PHE A 191 -14.61 13.95 -19.47
CA PHE A 191 -15.61 14.19 -20.50
C PHE A 191 -16.01 12.88 -21.19
N PRO A 192 -17.18 12.81 -21.87
CA PRO A 192 -17.64 11.58 -22.51
C PRO A 192 -16.67 11.06 -23.58
N PRO A 193 -16.48 9.73 -23.68
CA PRO A 193 -15.65 9.14 -24.71
C PRO A 193 -16.07 9.61 -26.13
N GLY A 194 -15.09 9.96 -26.95
CA GLY A 194 -15.33 10.41 -28.32
C GLY A 194 -15.82 11.86 -28.47
N SER A 195 -16.18 12.56 -27.40
CA SER A 195 -16.62 13.96 -27.48
C SER A 195 -15.47 14.95 -27.71
N LEU A 196 -14.28 14.63 -27.23
CA LEU A 196 -13.05 15.42 -27.41
C LEU A 196 -11.86 14.48 -27.62
N PRO A 197 -10.78 14.94 -28.25
CA PRO A 197 -9.52 14.18 -28.29
C PRO A 197 -8.98 13.90 -26.89
N ALA A 198 -8.46 12.69 -26.67
CA ALA A 198 -7.86 12.31 -25.41
C ALA A 198 -6.65 13.19 -25.08
N ARG A 199 -6.61 13.69 -23.85
CA ARG A 199 -5.48 14.45 -23.32
C ARG A 199 -4.47 13.51 -22.70
N ILE A 200 -3.29 13.43 -23.32
CA ILE A 200 -2.18 12.60 -22.90
C ILE A 200 -1.13 13.49 -22.22
N THR A 201 -0.69 13.09 -21.03
CA THR A 201 0.38 13.77 -20.29
C THR A 201 1.70 13.08 -20.59
N PRO A 202 2.69 13.76 -21.20
CA PRO A 202 4.02 13.19 -21.42
C PRO A 202 4.80 13.17 -20.09
N HIS A 203 5.63 12.14 -19.90
CA HIS A 203 6.55 11.98 -18.78
C HIS A 203 7.99 11.97 -19.27
N ARG A 204 8.91 12.49 -18.45
CA ARG A 204 10.36 12.53 -18.74
C ARG A 204 11.08 11.41 -18.04
N GLN A 205 10.87 10.17 -18.53
CA GLN A 205 11.49 8.99 -17.94
C GLN A 205 12.95 8.80 -18.38
N PRO A 206 13.83 8.32 -17.49
CA PRO A 206 13.60 7.87 -16.10
C PRO A 206 13.59 9.01 -15.06
N ARG A 207 13.91 10.25 -15.45
CA ARG A 207 14.08 11.41 -14.55
C ARG A 207 12.89 11.67 -13.61
N ASP A 208 11.66 11.43 -14.07
CA ASP A 208 10.47 11.67 -13.23
C ASP A 208 10.39 10.62 -12.11
N VAL A 209 10.68 9.34 -12.38
CA VAL A 209 10.77 8.28 -11.35
C VAL A 209 11.93 8.55 -10.40
N GLU A 210 13.13 8.83 -10.91
CA GLU A 210 14.31 9.15 -10.09
C GLU A 210 14.05 10.32 -9.13
N GLY A 211 13.35 11.34 -9.60
CA GLY A 211 12.97 12.47 -8.78
C GLY A 211 11.96 12.13 -7.68
N VAL A 212 11.08 11.13 -7.88
CA VAL A 212 10.19 10.61 -6.83
C VAL A 212 11.00 9.80 -5.82
N LEU A 213 11.87 8.90 -6.27
CA LEU A 213 12.75 8.10 -5.39
C LEU A 213 13.64 9.00 -4.53
N SER A 214 14.24 10.04 -5.13
CA SER A 214 15.02 11.04 -4.39
C SER A 214 14.20 11.74 -3.31
N LYS A 215 12.92 12.07 -3.60
CA LYS A 215 12.05 12.72 -2.61
C LYS A 215 11.64 11.79 -1.48
N ILE A 216 11.39 10.51 -1.77
CA ILE A 216 11.11 9.48 -0.75
C ILE A 216 12.34 9.25 0.14
N ALA A 217 13.55 9.35 -0.42
CA ALA A 217 14.79 9.18 0.33
C ALA A 217 15.02 10.22 1.45
N GLU A 218 14.35 11.37 1.36
CA GLU A 218 14.37 12.40 2.41
C GLU A 218 13.49 12.04 3.62
N LEU A 219 12.58 11.06 3.51
CA LEU A 219 11.73 10.63 4.62
C LEU A 219 12.57 9.98 5.72
N PRO A 220 12.32 10.34 6.99
CA PRO A 220 13.04 9.73 8.09
C PRO A 220 12.69 8.23 8.20
N ARG A 221 13.70 7.44 8.54
CA ARG A 221 13.59 6.00 8.78
C ARG A 221 14.22 5.68 10.12
N ARG A 222 13.66 4.70 10.82
CA ARG A 222 14.20 4.25 12.10
C ARG A 222 14.57 2.76 12.08
N SER A 223 15.45 2.35 12.95
CA SER A 223 15.92 0.96 13.09
C SER A 223 15.66 0.39 14.49
N GLY A 224 14.70 0.93 15.21
CA GLY A 224 14.34 0.51 16.56
C GLY A 224 13.08 1.23 17.03
N THR A 225 12.78 1.13 18.33
CA THR A 225 11.60 1.76 18.93
C THR A 225 11.81 3.22 19.35
N SER A 226 13.03 3.72 19.27
CA SER A 226 13.38 5.11 19.54
C SER A 226 13.43 5.93 18.24
N GLY A 227 13.07 7.21 18.34
CA GLY A 227 13.09 8.14 17.22
C GLY A 227 11.81 8.09 16.36
N VAL A 228 11.78 8.95 15.35
CA VAL A 228 10.66 9.10 14.39
C VAL A 228 11.11 8.67 13.02
N GLY A 229 10.20 8.10 12.26
CA GLY A 229 10.43 7.66 10.88
C GLY A 229 9.73 6.35 10.57
N PHE A 230 9.75 5.96 9.31
CA PHE A 230 9.24 4.65 8.91
C PHE A 230 10.15 3.52 9.38
N ASP A 231 9.57 2.44 9.85
CA ASP A 231 10.25 1.17 10.08
C ASP A 231 10.55 0.46 8.76
N GLY A 232 9.65 0.56 7.78
CA GLY A 232 9.81 0.06 6.42
C GLY A 232 9.26 1.02 5.37
N LEU A 233 10.00 1.18 4.28
CA LEU A 233 9.55 1.85 3.05
C LEU A 233 9.82 0.95 1.86
N GLY A 234 8.77 0.61 1.11
CA GLY A 234 8.86 -0.17 -0.11
C GLY A 234 8.35 0.61 -1.32
N VAL A 235 8.97 0.38 -2.47
CA VAL A 235 8.57 1.02 -3.72
C VAL A 235 8.35 -0.03 -4.80
N THR A 236 7.24 0.09 -5.52
CA THR A 236 6.97 -0.65 -6.75
C THR A 236 6.90 0.34 -7.91
N ILE A 237 7.66 0.06 -8.95
CA ILE A 237 7.57 0.81 -10.21
C ILE A 237 6.68 0.03 -11.17
N LEU A 238 5.70 0.72 -11.73
CA LEU A 238 4.75 0.17 -12.71
C LEU A 238 4.95 0.87 -14.06
N ASP A 239 4.71 0.18 -15.15
CA ASP A 239 4.65 0.79 -16.49
C ASP A 239 3.26 0.56 -17.09
N PHE A 240 2.47 1.63 -17.23
CA PHE A 240 1.18 1.61 -17.91
C PHE A 240 0.69 3.01 -18.27
N GLN A 241 -0.16 3.12 -19.30
CA GLN A 241 -0.62 4.41 -19.84
C GLN A 241 -2.02 4.82 -19.38
N ASN A 242 -2.71 3.98 -18.61
CA ASN A 242 -4.10 4.16 -18.15
C ASN A 242 -5.12 4.24 -19.30
N ASP A 243 -4.88 3.49 -20.35
CA ASP A 243 -5.66 3.43 -21.59
C ASP A 243 -6.37 2.07 -21.80
N GLY A 244 -6.26 1.18 -20.82
CA GLY A 244 -6.77 -0.18 -20.85
C GLY A 244 -5.76 -1.25 -21.31
N GLY A 245 -4.52 -0.82 -21.63
CA GLY A 245 -3.42 -1.72 -21.98
C GLY A 245 -2.83 -2.48 -20.79
N ALA A 246 -1.74 -3.22 -21.02
CA ALA A 246 -1.04 -3.98 -19.99
C ALA A 246 -0.50 -3.06 -18.87
N VAL A 247 -0.38 -3.62 -17.67
CA VAL A 247 0.30 -3.00 -16.52
C VAL A 247 1.43 -3.93 -16.11
N ASP A 248 2.66 -3.47 -16.28
CA ASP A 248 3.85 -4.24 -15.99
C ASP A 248 4.54 -3.76 -14.72
N VAL A 249 5.07 -4.70 -13.93
CA VAL A 249 5.99 -4.38 -12.84
C VAL A 249 7.39 -4.21 -13.42
N VAL A 250 7.96 -3.03 -13.28
CA VAL A 250 9.32 -2.74 -13.76
C VAL A 250 10.31 -3.33 -12.77
N THR A 251 11.14 -4.27 -13.23
CA THR A 251 12.18 -4.93 -12.42
C THR A 251 13.58 -4.35 -12.65
N GLU A 252 13.81 -3.71 -13.79
CA GLU A 252 15.07 -3.08 -14.12
C GLU A 252 15.14 -1.64 -13.58
N ARG A 253 16.36 -1.06 -13.52
CA ARG A 253 16.54 0.36 -13.19
C ARG A 253 15.61 1.25 -14.03
N PRO A 254 14.92 2.23 -13.44
CA PRO A 254 15.14 2.85 -12.12
C PRO A 254 14.43 2.17 -10.94
N SER A 255 13.86 0.96 -11.14
CA SER A 255 13.26 0.22 -10.01
C SER A 255 14.34 -0.14 -8.98
N PRO A 256 14.01 -0.04 -7.66
CA PRO A 256 14.93 -0.48 -6.61
C PRO A 256 15.37 -1.93 -6.82
N GLN A 257 16.65 -2.19 -6.66
CA GLN A 257 17.28 -3.50 -6.84
C GLN A 257 17.57 -4.16 -5.48
N PRO A 258 17.84 -5.48 -5.42
CA PRO A 258 18.33 -6.12 -4.21
C PRO A 258 19.51 -5.37 -3.59
N GLY A 259 19.39 -5.00 -2.30
CA GLY A 259 20.35 -4.16 -1.60
C GLY A 259 20.01 -2.66 -1.58
N ASP A 260 19.11 -2.19 -2.41
CA ASP A 260 18.63 -0.79 -2.35
C ASP A 260 17.67 -0.58 -1.17
N PRO A 261 17.63 0.64 -0.59
CA PRO A 261 16.83 0.93 0.62
C PRO A 261 15.32 0.73 0.47
N PHE A 262 14.80 0.78 -0.77
CA PHE A 262 13.36 0.72 -1.06
C PHE A 262 12.96 -0.56 -1.79
N PHE A 263 13.86 -1.55 -1.85
CA PHE A 263 13.55 -2.82 -2.48
C PHE A 263 12.44 -3.53 -1.71
N TYR A 264 11.33 -3.78 -2.41
CA TYR A 264 10.09 -4.25 -1.79
C TYR A 264 10.27 -5.53 -0.99
N ASP A 265 10.90 -6.56 -1.57
CA ASP A 265 11.08 -7.87 -0.92
C ASP A 265 11.92 -7.77 0.35
N ALA A 266 12.99 -6.96 0.33
CA ALA A 266 13.81 -6.73 1.51
C ALA A 266 13.04 -5.97 2.62
N MET A 267 12.17 -5.03 2.24
CA MET A 267 11.27 -4.36 3.19
C MET A 267 10.34 -5.35 3.86
N ILE A 268 9.69 -6.26 3.11
CA ILE A 268 8.79 -7.28 3.67
C ILE A 268 9.54 -8.20 4.64
N VAL A 269 10.68 -8.77 4.23
CA VAL A 269 11.48 -9.66 5.08
C VAL A 269 11.90 -8.96 6.37
N ARG A 270 12.40 -7.74 6.27
CA ARG A 270 12.79 -6.95 7.44
C ARG A 270 11.59 -6.69 8.36
N MET A 271 10.44 -6.29 7.84
CA MET A 271 9.27 -5.99 8.65
C MET A 271 8.68 -7.25 9.31
N ALA A 272 8.75 -8.39 8.66
CA ALA A 272 8.38 -9.67 9.25
C ALA A 272 9.29 -10.01 10.46
N HIS A 273 10.61 -9.86 10.31
CA HIS A 273 11.56 -10.08 11.41
C HIS A 273 11.38 -9.08 12.56
N GLU A 274 11.11 -7.80 12.24
CA GLU A 274 10.82 -6.78 13.27
C GLU A 274 9.52 -7.11 14.01
N TYR A 275 8.49 -7.59 13.31
CA TYR A 275 7.25 -8.05 13.93
C TYR A 275 7.52 -9.24 14.85
N ASP A 276 8.21 -10.26 14.37
CA ASP A 276 8.53 -11.47 15.13
C ASP A 276 9.34 -11.14 16.39
N SER A 277 10.29 -10.22 16.28
CA SER A 277 11.10 -9.76 17.42
C SER A 277 10.31 -8.94 18.44
N ARG A 278 9.51 -7.96 17.99
CA ARG A 278 8.82 -7.02 18.89
C ARG A 278 7.58 -7.60 19.56
N PHE A 279 6.88 -8.50 18.88
CA PHE A 279 5.54 -8.92 19.28
C PHE A 279 5.41 -10.40 19.63
N HIS A 280 6.51 -11.12 19.82
CA HIS A 280 6.48 -12.56 20.10
C HIS A 280 5.70 -12.94 21.37
N ALA A 281 5.48 -12.00 22.29
CA ALA A 281 4.85 -12.23 23.60
C ALA A 281 3.41 -11.71 23.70
N ILE A 282 2.68 -11.50 22.60
CA ILE A 282 1.29 -11.00 22.66
C ILE A 282 0.24 -12.10 22.45
#